data_e19d4fc94c47746107baeec6f58d76d3
#
_entry.id   e19d4fc94c47746107baeec6f58d76d3
#
_cell.length_a   1.000
_cell.length_b   1.000
_cell.length_c   1.000
_cell.angle_alpha   90.00
_cell.angle_beta   90.00
_cell.angle_gamma   90.00
#
_symmetry.space_group_name_H-M   'P 1'
#
loop_
_entity.id
_entity.type
_entity.pdbx_description
1 polymer ?
#
loop_
_entity_poly.entity_id
_entity_poly.type
_entity_poly.pdbx_seq_one_letter_code
_entity_poly.pdbx_strand_id
1 'polypeptide(L)'
;MNDKRLDDNRILYYADKLKKKICYGVPQYIHYMYSLYCMTQNKKIINKKISNREILNVVFIIQYIPGWNKLEPIYSKMKADYRYNPIIVCVPLEIHNHIYNGGKYNDTYNYFIEQGYDVINALDGQGEWLDLKQLNPDYVFHSRPYNNFMPKPYTSKSIQKYTLICNVMYGATLTVNGQNVEMGKDYYNDVYCYFAFDKSEKKFYEKRFFVGCKLKIQKCLIYGAIGLEQMLQDRVTDSNNNSTFRKKVLWTPRWSTDPYIGGSNFFKYKDVILGLARKNKDILFILRPHPLMFDNFVKTSEMTETEVIEFKKYCKEESNIILDEEKEYSKEFWESDFLITDISGILPEYFITQKPVIYCHSNVPFEYTEYASKMIETCYETYNEKDLIKYFYELSDGKDIKADRRKDCIEDYFSKVHRSSQSIVNALARKI
;
A
#
# COMPACT_ATOMS: atom_id res chain seq x y z
N MET A 1 -2.72 -52.50 -11.00
CA MET A 1 -2.70 -51.92 -9.64
C MET A 1 -2.48 -50.41 -9.57
N ASN A 2 -2.04 -49.76 -10.64
CA ASN A 2 -1.79 -48.30 -10.60
C ASN A 2 -3.03 -47.39 -10.82
N ASP A 3 -4.09 -47.88 -11.46
CA ASP A 3 -5.28 -47.04 -11.76
C ASP A 3 -6.15 -46.75 -10.53
N LYS A 4 -6.30 -47.71 -9.60
CA LYS A 4 -7.09 -47.48 -8.37
C LYS A 4 -6.50 -46.42 -7.43
N ARG A 5 -5.16 -46.31 -7.34
CA ARG A 5 -4.50 -45.29 -6.50
C ARG A 5 -4.62 -43.86 -7.04
N LEU A 6 -4.73 -43.69 -8.35
CA LEU A 6 -4.94 -42.40 -9.00
C LEU A 6 -6.38 -41.89 -8.77
N ASP A 7 -7.37 -42.79 -8.80
CA ASP A 7 -8.76 -42.45 -8.52
C ASP A 7 -9.02 -42.10 -7.05
N ASP A 8 -8.42 -42.86 -6.11
CA ASP A 8 -8.54 -42.59 -4.67
C ASP A 8 -7.95 -41.23 -4.31
N ASN A 9 -6.82 -40.84 -4.87
CA ASN A 9 -6.24 -39.51 -4.65
C ASN A 9 -7.08 -38.37 -5.23
N ARG A 10 -7.75 -38.59 -6.34
CA ARG A 10 -8.71 -37.61 -6.92
C ARG A 10 -9.95 -37.46 -6.04
N ILE A 11 -10.51 -38.56 -5.57
CA ILE A 11 -11.68 -38.55 -4.67
C ILE A 11 -11.34 -37.81 -3.37
N LEU A 12 -10.18 -38.09 -2.75
CA LEU A 12 -9.72 -37.41 -1.56
C LEU A 12 -9.49 -35.91 -1.80
N TYR A 13 -8.93 -35.53 -2.93
CA TYR A 13 -8.77 -34.12 -3.34
C TYR A 13 -10.11 -33.40 -3.45
N TYR A 14 -11.10 -34.01 -4.13
CA TYR A 14 -12.43 -33.41 -4.28
C TYR A 14 -13.21 -33.39 -2.98
N ALA A 15 -13.06 -34.40 -2.12
CA ALA A 15 -13.66 -34.45 -0.79
C ALA A 15 -13.11 -33.35 0.12
N ASP A 16 -11.77 -33.13 0.13
CA ASP A 16 -11.16 -32.02 0.86
C ASP A 16 -11.60 -30.66 0.33
N LYS A 17 -11.66 -30.50 -1.00
CA LYS A 17 -12.16 -29.29 -1.65
C LYS A 17 -13.62 -29.02 -1.32
N LEU A 18 -14.47 -30.04 -1.29
CA LEU A 18 -15.88 -29.93 -0.89
C LEU A 18 -16.00 -29.59 0.60
N LYS A 19 -15.23 -30.25 1.48
CA LYS A 19 -15.15 -29.96 2.91
C LYS A 19 -14.74 -28.52 3.16
N LYS A 20 -13.69 -28.01 2.49
CA LYS A 20 -13.27 -26.61 2.56
C LYS A 20 -14.39 -25.67 2.09
N LYS A 21 -15.08 -25.98 1.01
CA LYS A 21 -16.19 -25.18 0.49
C LYS A 21 -17.37 -25.13 1.47
N ILE A 22 -17.71 -26.24 2.10
CA ILE A 22 -18.80 -26.31 3.10
C ILE A 22 -18.39 -25.64 4.40
N CYS A 23 -17.22 -25.98 4.95
CA CYS A 23 -16.78 -25.48 6.26
C CYS A 23 -16.39 -24.00 6.27
N TYR A 24 -15.87 -23.46 5.16
CA TYR A 24 -15.39 -22.08 5.09
C TYR A 24 -16.16 -21.21 4.10
N GLY A 25 -16.58 -21.77 2.98
CA GLY A 25 -17.25 -21.00 1.93
C GLY A 25 -18.70 -20.63 2.29
N VAL A 26 -19.45 -21.55 2.89
CA VAL A 26 -20.85 -21.27 3.27
C VAL A 26 -20.95 -20.24 4.39
N PRO A 27 -20.19 -20.38 5.52
CA PRO A 27 -20.18 -19.35 6.56
C PRO A 27 -19.75 -17.97 6.04
N GLN A 28 -18.74 -17.93 5.17
CA GLN A 28 -18.28 -16.69 4.54
C GLN A 28 -19.35 -16.06 3.66
N TYR A 29 -20.12 -16.85 2.92
CA TYR A 29 -21.22 -16.37 2.11
C TYR A 29 -22.38 -15.85 2.97
N ILE A 30 -22.75 -16.56 4.04
CA ILE A 30 -23.78 -16.12 5.00
C ILE A 30 -23.35 -14.79 5.63
N HIS A 31 -22.10 -14.68 6.06
CA HIS A 31 -21.55 -13.43 6.57
C HIS A 31 -21.66 -12.30 5.53
N TYR A 32 -21.31 -12.57 4.26
CA TYR A 32 -21.40 -11.58 3.20
C TYR A 32 -22.83 -11.08 2.99
N MET A 33 -23.83 -11.98 2.98
CA MET A 33 -25.24 -11.59 2.86
C MET A 33 -25.70 -10.74 4.06
N TYR A 34 -25.23 -11.08 5.27
CA TYR A 34 -25.49 -10.27 6.46
C TYR A 34 -24.83 -8.88 6.37
N SER A 35 -23.62 -8.80 5.85
CA SER A 35 -22.93 -7.52 5.61
C SER A 35 -23.71 -6.64 4.62
N LEU A 36 -24.22 -7.20 3.53
CA LEU A 36 -25.07 -6.47 2.58
C LEU A 36 -26.37 -5.96 3.22
N TYR A 37 -26.96 -6.73 4.12
CA TYR A 37 -28.11 -6.29 4.90
C TYR A 37 -27.75 -5.09 5.79
N CYS A 38 -26.68 -5.19 6.58
CA CYS A 38 -26.20 -4.09 7.44
C CYS A 38 -25.92 -2.82 6.65
N MET A 39 -25.20 -2.93 5.52
CA MET A 39 -24.94 -1.81 4.62
C MET A 39 -26.23 -1.14 4.14
N THR A 40 -27.24 -1.94 3.80
CA THR A 40 -28.52 -1.41 3.34
C THR A 40 -29.23 -0.59 4.44
N GLN A 41 -29.18 -1.03 5.71
CA GLN A 41 -29.77 -0.29 6.82
C GLN A 41 -28.97 1.00 7.08
N ASN A 42 -27.65 0.91 7.16
CA ASN A 42 -26.79 2.08 7.42
C ASN A 42 -26.92 3.13 6.30
N LYS A 43 -27.02 2.71 5.03
CA LYS A 43 -27.31 3.63 3.89
C LYS A 43 -28.60 4.43 4.09
N LYS A 44 -29.67 3.82 4.61
CA LYS A 44 -30.95 4.53 4.86
C LYS A 44 -30.75 5.63 5.89
N ILE A 45 -30.00 5.35 6.98
CA ILE A 45 -29.71 6.31 8.05
C ILE A 45 -28.91 7.49 7.48
N ILE A 46 -27.83 7.21 6.78
CA ILE A 46 -26.94 8.23 6.19
C ILE A 46 -27.69 9.06 5.14
N ASN A 47 -28.51 8.44 4.28
CA ASN A 47 -29.31 9.16 3.30
C ASN A 47 -30.30 10.14 3.97
N LYS A 48 -30.87 9.77 5.13
CA LYS A 48 -31.72 10.68 5.92
C LYS A 48 -30.92 11.85 6.45
N LYS A 49 -29.73 11.62 7.05
CA LYS A 49 -28.84 12.70 7.51
C LYS A 49 -28.46 13.65 6.37
N ILE A 50 -28.05 13.13 5.22
CA ILE A 50 -27.70 13.94 4.03
C ILE A 50 -28.91 14.77 3.57
N SER A 51 -30.12 14.18 3.56
CA SER A 51 -31.35 14.91 3.19
C SER A 51 -31.65 16.05 4.15
N ASN A 52 -31.38 15.83 5.42
CA ASN A 52 -31.59 16.83 6.50
C ASN A 52 -30.43 17.83 6.61
N ARG A 53 -29.38 17.68 5.81
CA ARG A 53 -28.13 18.47 5.90
C ARG A 53 -27.43 18.37 7.27
N GLU A 54 -27.55 17.21 7.91
CA GLU A 54 -26.83 16.92 9.16
C GLU A 54 -25.35 16.67 8.89
N ILE A 55 -24.51 16.95 9.88
CA ILE A 55 -23.07 16.68 9.81
C ILE A 55 -22.82 15.19 9.84
N LEU A 56 -21.91 14.72 8.97
CA LEU A 56 -21.51 13.31 8.87
C LEU A 56 -20.24 13.07 9.70
N ASN A 57 -20.32 12.17 10.67
CA ASN A 57 -19.17 11.74 11.46
C ASN A 57 -18.35 10.71 10.67
N VAL A 58 -17.08 10.98 10.46
CA VAL A 58 -16.17 10.10 9.72
C VAL A 58 -15.00 9.72 10.61
N VAL A 59 -14.90 8.44 10.96
CA VAL A 59 -13.83 7.94 11.82
C VAL A 59 -12.71 7.33 10.98
N PHE A 60 -11.49 7.81 11.22
CA PHE A 60 -10.25 7.27 10.64
C PHE A 60 -9.56 6.41 11.68
N ILE A 61 -9.59 5.09 11.49
CA ILE A 61 -8.94 4.13 12.40
C ILE A 61 -7.49 3.94 11.93
N ILE A 62 -6.56 4.46 12.70
CA ILE A 62 -5.14 4.43 12.39
C ILE A 62 -4.43 3.46 13.34
N GLN A 63 -3.82 2.45 12.74
CA GLN A 63 -3.02 1.44 13.43
C GLN A 63 -1.58 1.42 12.94
N TYR A 64 -1.34 1.97 11.74
CA TYR A 64 -0.07 1.90 11.05
C TYR A 64 0.25 3.26 10.41
N ILE A 65 1.25 3.94 10.92
CA ILE A 65 1.61 5.32 10.53
C ILE A 65 1.86 5.45 9.02
N PRO A 66 2.62 4.57 8.35
CA PRO A 66 2.84 4.68 6.90
C PRO A 66 1.57 4.59 6.04
N GLY A 67 0.47 4.08 6.59
CA GLY A 67 -0.83 4.09 5.90
C GLY A 67 -1.57 5.43 5.94
N TRP A 68 -1.12 6.36 6.78
CA TRP A 68 -1.77 7.66 6.96
C TRP A 68 -1.68 8.55 5.72
N ASN A 69 -0.56 8.54 5.00
CA ASN A 69 -0.37 9.32 3.78
C ASN A 69 -1.47 9.08 2.71
N LYS A 70 -2.18 7.95 2.79
CA LYS A 70 -3.29 7.60 1.90
C LYS A 70 -4.65 8.07 2.40
N LEU A 71 -4.74 8.47 3.67
CA LEU A 71 -5.98 8.93 4.31
C LEU A 71 -5.91 10.42 4.65
N GLU A 72 -4.72 10.95 4.92
CA GLU A 72 -4.49 12.34 5.27
C GLU A 72 -5.15 13.33 4.30
N PRO A 73 -4.99 13.20 2.96
CA PRO A 73 -5.61 14.13 2.02
C PRO A 73 -7.15 14.15 2.11
N ILE A 74 -7.77 12.99 2.43
CA ILE A 74 -9.22 12.90 2.63
C ILE A 74 -9.61 13.57 3.95
N TYR A 75 -8.87 13.27 5.02
CA TYR A 75 -9.09 13.86 6.34
C TYR A 75 -9.00 15.39 6.30
N SER A 76 -7.93 15.94 5.71
CA SER A 76 -7.72 17.39 5.60
C SER A 76 -8.83 18.08 4.79
N LYS A 77 -9.28 17.48 3.68
CA LYS A 77 -10.41 18.00 2.93
C LYS A 77 -11.72 17.94 3.70
N MET A 78 -11.98 16.86 4.46
CA MET A 78 -13.15 16.75 5.32
C MET A 78 -13.09 17.74 6.50
N LYS A 79 -11.91 17.97 7.07
CA LYS A 79 -11.71 18.94 8.16
C LYS A 79 -12.05 20.37 7.73
N ALA A 80 -11.81 20.70 6.46
CA ALA A 80 -12.13 22.00 5.86
C ALA A 80 -13.58 22.09 5.33
N ASP A 81 -14.38 21.02 5.40
CA ASP A 81 -15.71 20.94 4.82
C ASP A 81 -16.78 20.81 5.93
N TYR A 82 -17.64 21.82 6.07
CA TYR A 82 -18.66 21.90 7.12
C TYR A 82 -19.67 20.74 7.15
N ARG A 83 -19.71 19.92 6.08
CA ARG A 83 -20.58 18.73 6.00
C ARG A 83 -20.07 17.56 6.83
N TYR A 84 -18.82 17.63 7.30
CA TYR A 84 -18.14 16.52 7.95
C TYR A 84 -17.58 16.88 9.31
N ASN A 85 -17.54 15.88 10.18
CA ASN A 85 -16.79 15.87 11.43
C ASN A 85 -15.81 14.67 11.37
N PRO A 86 -14.58 14.88 10.86
CA PRO A 86 -13.57 13.82 10.79
C PRO A 86 -12.89 13.63 12.14
N ILE A 87 -12.80 12.39 12.60
CA ILE A 87 -12.25 11.98 13.90
C ILE A 87 -11.16 10.94 13.68
N ILE A 88 -9.98 11.14 14.24
CA ILE A 88 -8.89 10.16 14.21
C ILE A 88 -8.93 9.33 15.48
N VAL A 89 -8.92 8.00 15.32
CA VAL A 89 -8.84 7.05 16.43
C VAL A 89 -7.59 6.18 16.23
N CYS A 90 -6.65 6.31 17.16
CA CYS A 90 -5.40 5.57 17.15
C CYS A 90 -5.58 4.22 17.87
N VAL A 91 -5.35 3.13 17.15
CA VAL A 91 -5.51 1.76 17.66
C VAL A 91 -4.12 1.09 17.73
N PRO A 92 -3.73 0.54 18.89
CA PRO A 92 -2.49 -0.21 18.99
C PRO A 92 -2.50 -1.46 18.11
N LEU A 93 -1.32 -1.87 17.63
CA LEU A 93 -1.17 -3.06 16.79
C LEU A 93 -1.31 -4.32 17.64
N GLU A 94 -2.21 -5.23 17.24
CA GLU A 94 -2.32 -6.55 17.84
C GLU A 94 -1.58 -7.60 16.97
N ILE A 95 -0.63 -8.32 17.59
CA ILE A 95 0.10 -9.41 16.94
C ILE A 95 0.04 -10.62 17.88
N HIS A 96 -0.47 -11.75 17.38
CA HIS A 96 -0.59 -13.00 18.11
C HIS A 96 -1.25 -12.87 19.51
N ASN A 97 -2.35 -12.10 19.58
CA ASN A 97 -3.08 -11.78 20.83
C ASN A 97 -2.29 -10.97 21.86
N HIS A 98 -1.19 -10.35 21.45
CA HIS A 98 -0.47 -9.36 22.24
C HIS A 98 -0.63 -7.98 21.65
N ILE A 99 -0.96 -7.02 22.52
CA ILE A 99 -1.03 -5.60 22.14
C ILE A 99 0.38 -5.04 22.15
N TYR A 100 0.79 -4.52 20.98
CA TYR A 100 2.08 -3.89 20.82
C TYR A 100 1.95 -2.39 21.09
N ASN A 101 2.30 -1.95 22.30
CA ASN A 101 2.26 -0.55 22.73
C ASN A 101 3.61 0.17 22.66
N GLY A 102 4.62 -0.48 22.16
CA GLY A 102 5.96 0.08 22.21
C GLY A 102 6.79 -0.28 20.99
N GLY A 103 7.37 0.73 20.40
CA GLY A 103 8.31 0.64 19.30
C GLY A 103 8.04 1.72 18.27
N LYS A 104 9.07 2.13 17.57
CA LYS A 104 9.13 3.27 16.63
C LYS A 104 8.00 3.32 15.58
N TYR A 105 7.26 2.22 15.38
CA TYR A 105 6.17 2.07 14.41
C TYR A 105 4.78 1.82 15.01
N ASN A 106 4.69 1.61 16.31
CA ASN A 106 3.46 1.16 16.97
C ASN A 106 2.84 2.19 17.90
N ASP A 107 3.54 3.27 18.20
CA ASP A 107 3.00 4.37 19.00
C ASP A 107 2.33 5.40 18.08
N THR A 108 1.24 4.97 17.46
CA THR A 108 0.48 5.84 16.57
C THR A 108 -0.08 7.04 17.33
N TYR A 109 -0.54 6.86 18.56
CA TYR A 109 -1.13 7.96 19.34
C TYR A 109 -0.13 9.08 19.61
N ASN A 110 1.04 8.77 20.18
CA ASN A 110 2.05 9.79 20.46
C ASN A 110 2.57 10.47 19.19
N TYR A 111 2.79 9.69 18.13
CA TYR A 111 3.17 10.25 16.84
C TYR A 111 2.19 11.32 16.35
N PHE A 112 0.89 11.05 16.39
CA PHE A 112 -0.12 12.01 15.91
C PHE A 112 -0.24 13.24 16.81
N ILE A 113 -0.09 13.08 18.13
CA ILE A 113 -0.04 14.20 19.08
C ILE A 113 1.17 15.10 18.76
N GLU A 114 2.35 14.52 18.55
CA GLU A 114 3.57 15.26 18.19
C GLU A 114 3.43 16.02 16.86
N GLN A 115 2.65 15.47 15.93
CA GLN A 115 2.32 16.14 14.66
C GLN A 115 1.19 17.19 14.80
N GLY A 116 0.63 17.40 15.99
CA GLY A 116 -0.40 18.40 16.25
C GLY A 116 -1.81 18.00 15.84
N TYR A 117 -2.07 16.72 15.63
CA TYR A 117 -3.42 16.23 15.36
C TYR A 117 -4.23 16.08 16.66
N ASP A 118 -5.52 16.39 16.59
CA ASP A 118 -6.49 16.03 17.62
C ASP A 118 -6.94 14.59 17.40
N VAL A 119 -6.56 13.70 18.33
CA VAL A 119 -6.75 12.25 18.19
C VAL A 119 -7.24 11.59 19.47
N ILE A 120 -7.97 10.51 19.30
CA ILE A 120 -8.47 9.68 20.41
C ILE A 120 -7.63 8.41 20.48
N ASN A 121 -7.12 8.06 21.67
CA ASN A 121 -6.54 6.76 21.92
C ASN A 121 -7.66 5.73 22.09
N ALA A 122 -7.63 4.67 21.28
CA ALA A 122 -8.64 3.62 21.31
C ALA A 122 -8.54 2.72 22.56
N LEU A 123 -7.36 2.65 23.18
CA LEU A 123 -7.11 1.90 24.41
C LEU A 123 -6.77 2.90 25.52
N ASP A 124 -7.56 2.94 26.59
CA ASP A 124 -7.30 3.81 27.72
C ASP A 124 -6.18 3.26 28.63
N GLY A 125 -5.79 4.06 29.65
CA GLY A 125 -4.76 3.66 30.61
C GLY A 125 -5.16 2.51 31.55
N GLN A 126 -6.43 2.09 31.51
CA GLN A 126 -6.96 0.96 32.30
C GLN A 126 -7.08 -0.33 31.48
N GLY A 127 -6.79 -0.25 30.17
CA GLY A 127 -6.88 -1.39 29.25
C GLY A 127 -8.26 -1.58 28.62
N GLU A 128 -9.14 -0.60 28.76
CA GLU A 128 -10.49 -0.64 28.20
C GLU A 128 -10.53 -0.01 26.79
N TRP A 129 -11.29 -0.68 25.91
CA TRP A 129 -11.45 -0.24 24.53
C TRP A 129 -12.58 0.81 24.41
N LEU A 130 -12.30 1.91 23.72
CA LEU A 130 -13.32 2.87 23.30
C LEU A 130 -14.43 2.17 22.49
N ASP A 131 -15.68 2.28 22.92
CA ASP A 131 -16.81 1.88 22.06
C ASP A 131 -17.02 2.93 20.97
N LEU A 132 -16.64 2.60 19.73
CA LEU A 132 -16.76 3.50 18.58
C LEU A 132 -18.20 3.99 18.33
N LYS A 133 -19.22 3.30 18.85
CA LYS A 133 -20.62 3.75 18.73
C LYS A 133 -20.87 5.09 19.44
N GLN A 134 -20.08 5.41 20.47
CA GLN A 134 -20.18 6.69 21.16
C GLN A 134 -19.84 7.88 20.24
N LEU A 135 -19.02 7.65 19.20
CA LEU A 135 -18.68 8.64 18.18
C LEU A 135 -19.77 8.76 17.10
N ASN A 136 -20.78 7.89 17.13
CA ASN A 136 -21.88 7.83 16.15
C ASN A 136 -21.40 7.92 14.69
N PRO A 137 -20.47 7.03 14.26
CA PRO A 137 -19.82 7.12 12.96
C PRO A 137 -20.77 6.80 11.81
N ASP A 138 -20.80 7.66 10.80
CA ASP A 138 -21.50 7.41 9.53
C ASP A 138 -20.60 6.63 8.56
N TYR A 139 -19.33 7.04 8.48
CA TYR A 139 -18.30 6.35 7.69
C TYR A 139 -17.08 6.03 8.54
N VAL A 140 -16.44 4.90 8.23
CA VAL A 140 -15.16 4.51 8.84
C VAL A 140 -14.16 4.19 7.74
N PHE A 141 -12.94 4.71 7.90
CA PHE A 141 -11.76 4.34 7.11
C PHE A 141 -10.76 3.61 7.99
N HIS A 142 -10.23 2.47 7.52
CA HIS A 142 -9.08 1.81 8.15
C HIS A 142 -7.81 2.17 7.41
N SER A 143 -6.71 2.35 8.14
CA SER A 143 -5.38 2.57 7.54
C SER A 143 -4.85 1.36 6.80
N ARG A 144 -5.38 0.15 7.09
CA ARG A 144 -5.06 -1.12 6.40
C ARG A 144 -6.24 -2.07 6.42
N PRO A 145 -6.41 -2.92 5.37
CA PRO A 145 -7.55 -3.81 5.22
C PRO A 145 -7.33 -5.20 5.85
N TYR A 146 -6.80 -5.28 7.09
CA TYR A 146 -6.44 -6.56 7.70
C TYR A 146 -7.07 -6.75 9.08
N ASN A 147 -8.12 -7.59 9.15
CA ASN A 147 -8.81 -7.91 10.39
C ASN A 147 -7.94 -8.69 11.40
N ASN A 148 -6.99 -9.49 10.93
CA ASN A 148 -6.13 -10.33 11.77
C ASN A 148 -5.11 -9.54 12.63
N PHE A 149 -4.92 -8.26 12.34
CA PHE A 149 -4.08 -7.36 13.14
C PHE A 149 -4.91 -6.35 13.95
N MET A 150 -6.23 -6.44 13.87
CA MET A 150 -7.14 -5.48 14.46
C MET A 150 -7.80 -6.07 15.71
N PRO A 151 -7.81 -5.35 16.84
CA PRO A 151 -8.58 -5.77 18.02
C PRO A 151 -10.04 -6.00 17.65
N LYS A 152 -10.65 -7.00 18.26
CA LYS A 152 -12.01 -7.47 17.92
C LYS A 152 -13.06 -6.36 17.79
N PRO A 153 -13.12 -5.32 18.67
CA PRO A 153 -14.09 -4.24 18.53
C PRO A 153 -13.95 -3.42 17.26
N TYR A 154 -12.73 -3.35 16.69
CA TYR A 154 -12.37 -2.52 15.55
C TYR A 154 -12.28 -3.28 14.21
N THR A 155 -12.53 -4.60 14.23
CA THR A 155 -12.58 -5.39 12.98
C THR A 155 -13.73 -4.92 12.08
N SER A 156 -13.59 -5.09 10.76
CA SER A 156 -14.66 -4.77 9.82
C SER A 156 -15.98 -5.47 10.19
N LYS A 157 -15.89 -6.74 10.64
CA LYS A 157 -17.05 -7.54 11.10
C LYS A 157 -17.80 -6.94 12.28
N SER A 158 -17.08 -6.23 13.14
CA SER A 158 -17.69 -5.60 14.33
C SER A 158 -18.35 -4.27 13.98
N ILE A 159 -17.65 -3.43 13.24
CA ILE A 159 -18.06 -2.04 12.98
C ILE A 159 -19.10 -1.91 11.86
N GLN A 160 -19.11 -2.80 10.86
CA GLN A 160 -20.07 -2.77 9.75
C GLN A 160 -21.54 -2.84 10.20
N LYS A 161 -21.79 -3.29 11.43
CA LYS A 161 -23.15 -3.43 12.00
C LYS A 161 -23.85 -2.09 12.20
N TYR A 162 -23.10 -0.99 12.35
CA TYR A 162 -23.63 0.32 12.70
C TYR A 162 -23.05 1.49 11.89
N THR A 163 -22.16 1.22 10.94
CA THR A 163 -21.54 2.25 10.08
C THR A 163 -21.24 1.70 8.69
N LEU A 164 -20.89 2.56 7.74
CA LEU A 164 -20.42 2.16 6.42
C LEU A 164 -18.88 2.24 6.36
N ILE A 165 -18.24 1.13 5.99
CA ILE A 165 -16.79 1.07 5.84
C ILE A 165 -16.41 1.52 4.44
N CYS A 166 -15.53 2.50 4.36
CA CYS A 166 -14.88 2.95 3.14
C CYS A 166 -13.41 2.51 3.14
N ASN A 167 -12.88 2.17 1.99
CA ASN A 167 -11.48 1.79 1.88
C ASN A 167 -10.85 2.42 0.65
N VAL A 168 -9.66 2.97 0.84
CA VAL A 168 -8.75 3.38 -0.23
C VAL A 168 -7.71 2.30 -0.43
N MET A 169 -7.11 2.24 -1.60
CA MET A 169 -6.04 1.30 -1.88
C MET A 169 -4.88 1.48 -0.88
N TYR A 170 -4.53 0.41 -0.16
CA TYR A 170 -3.43 0.41 0.80
C TYR A 170 -2.06 0.52 0.11
N GLY A 171 -1.90 -0.19 -1.00
CA GLY A 171 -0.72 -0.16 -1.85
C GLY A 171 -1.07 -0.64 -3.26
N ALA A 172 -0.36 -0.14 -4.25
CA ALA A 172 -0.57 -0.59 -5.62
C ALA A 172 -0.16 -2.05 -5.77
N THR A 173 -1.13 -2.90 -6.08
CA THR A 173 -0.93 -4.34 -6.19
C THR A 173 -0.42 -4.69 -7.58
N LEU A 174 0.87 -4.99 -7.69
CA LEU A 174 1.53 -5.24 -8.98
C LEU A 174 1.31 -6.65 -9.52
N THR A 175 0.97 -7.61 -8.65
CA THR A 175 0.77 -9.02 -9.05
C THR A 175 -0.67 -9.48 -8.84
N VAL A 176 -1.13 -10.38 -9.70
CA VAL A 176 -2.48 -10.99 -9.60
C VAL A 176 -2.64 -11.74 -8.27
N ASN A 177 -1.60 -12.46 -7.83
CA ASN A 177 -1.64 -13.13 -6.54
C ASN A 177 -1.72 -12.14 -5.38
N GLY A 178 -0.90 -11.08 -5.39
CA GLY A 178 -0.96 -9.99 -4.42
C GLY A 178 -2.35 -9.37 -4.35
N GLN A 179 -2.98 -9.07 -5.49
CA GLN A 179 -4.33 -8.53 -5.57
C GLN A 179 -5.37 -9.46 -4.92
N ASN A 180 -5.22 -10.78 -5.10
CA ASN A 180 -6.09 -11.75 -4.44
C ASN A 180 -5.94 -11.77 -2.92
N VAL A 181 -4.72 -11.57 -2.40
CA VAL A 181 -4.42 -11.53 -0.97
C VAL A 181 -4.90 -10.21 -0.36
N GLU A 182 -4.53 -9.09 -0.96
CA GLU A 182 -4.87 -7.76 -0.43
C GLU A 182 -6.38 -7.49 -0.42
N MET A 183 -7.10 -7.91 -1.48
CA MET A 183 -8.56 -7.83 -1.51
C MET A 183 -9.23 -9.06 -0.89
N GLY A 184 -8.77 -9.46 0.30
CA GLY A 184 -9.28 -10.61 1.05
C GLY A 184 -10.76 -10.45 1.42
N LYS A 185 -11.55 -11.51 1.20
CA LYS A 185 -12.99 -11.52 1.51
C LYS A 185 -13.29 -11.32 2.99
N ASP A 186 -12.34 -11.64 3.88
CA ASP A 186 -12.51 -11.47 5.32
C ASP A 186 -12.75 -10.00 5.72
N TYR A 187 -12.15 -9.07 4.98
CA TYR A 187 -12.33 -7.63 5.21
C TYR A 187 -13.30 -7.01 4.18
N TYR A 188 -13.10 -7.27 2.90
CA TYR A 188 -13.82 -6.57 1.83
C TYR A 188 -15.29 -6.99 1.65
N ASN A 189 -15.72 -8.11 2.23
CA ASN A 189 -17.15 -8.42 2.34
C ASN A 189 -17.91 -7.32 3.11
N ASP A 190 -17.24 -6.61 4.02
CA ASP A 190 -17.82 -5.60 4.90
C ASP A 190 -17.63 -4.17 4.37
N VAL A 191 -16.86 -3.98 3.28
CA VAL A 191 -16.60 -2.68 2.69
C VAL A 191 -17.74 -2.22 1.82
N TYR A 192 -18.32 -1.08 2.16
CA TYR A 192 -19.39 -0.44 1.39
C TYR A 192 -18.87 0.23 0.12
N CYS A 193 -17.81 1.02 0.22
CA CYS A 193 -17.24 1.74 -0.90
C CYS A 193 -15.72 1.56 -0.97
N TYR A 194 -15.27 1.02 -2.08
CA TYR A 194 -13.86 0.90 -2.41
C TYR A 194 -13.47 1.95 -3.45
N PHE A 195 -12.39 2.68 -3.18
CA PHE A 195 -11.84 3.68 -4.09
C PHE A 195 -10.65 3.07 -4.83
N ALA A 196 -10.91 2.62 -6.03
CA ALA A 196 -9.95 1.93 -6.88
C ALA A 196 -8.99 2.92 -7.56
N PHE A 197 -7.80 2.43 -7.83
CA PHE A 197 -6.78 3.14 -8.58
C PHE A 197 -7.18 3.30 -10.05
N ASP A 198 -7.56 2.20 -10.72
CA ASP A 198 -7.85 2.17 -12.14
C ASP A 198 -9.06 1.31 -12.52
N LYS A 199 -9.28 1.17 -13.82
CA LYS A 199 -10.38 0.37 -14.39
C LYS A 199 -10.18 -1.14 -14.18
N SER A 200 -8.95 -1.64 -14.22
CA SER A 200 -8.64 -3.06 -14.07
C SER A 200 -8.91 -3.52 -12.65
N GLU A 201 -8.50 -2.72 -11.67
CA GLU A 201 -8.77 -2.97 -10.26
C GLU A 201 -10.26 -2.92 -9.94
N LYS A 202 -10.99 -1.93 -10.48
CA LYS A 202 -12.45 -1.88 -10.38
C LYS A 202 -13.10 -3.14 -10.93
N LYS A 203 -12.70 -3.60 -12.12
CA LYS A 203 -13.22 -4.81 -12.75
C LYS A 203 -12.96 -6.04 -11.88
N PHE A 204 -11.77 -6.15 -11.28
CA PHE A 204 -11.44 -7.21 -10.35
C PHE A 204 -12.34 -7.19 -9.10
N TYR A 205 -12.52 -6.01 -8.48
CA TYR A 205 -13.38 -5.82 -7.32
C TYR A 205 -14.83 -6.20 -7.63
N GLU A 206 -15.40 -5.67 -8.71
CA GLU A 206 -16.80 -5.92 -9.10
C GLU A 206 -17.06 -7.40 -9.44
N LYS A 207 -16.08 -8.10 -10.02
CA LYS A 207 -16.14 -9.55 -10.24
C LYS A 207 -16.12 -10.32 -8.92
N ARG A 208 -15.26 -9.91 -7.97
CA ARG A 208 -15.05 -10.59 -6.68
C ARG A 208 -16.24 -10.41 -5.73
N PHE A 209 -16.84 -9.20 -5.72
CA PHE A 209 -17.99 -8.81 -4.90
C PHE A 209 -19.26 -8.58 -5.75
N PHE A 210 -19.45 -9.45 -6.73
CA PHE A 210 -20.47 -9.30 -7.78
C PHE A 210 -21.88 -9.04 -7.24
N VAL A 211 -22.32 -9.76 -6.20
CA VAL A 211 -23.68 -9.63 -5.67
C VAL A 211 -23.93 -8.21 -5.13
N GLY A 212 -23.04 -7.73 -4.26
CA GLY A 212 -23.17 -6.39 -3.67
C GLY A 212 -23.10 -5.28 -4.71
N CYS A 213 -22.17 -5.41 -5.68
CA CYS A 213 -22.02 -4.43 -6.76
C CYS A 213 -23.21 -4.42 -7.72
N LYS A 214 -23.71 -5.60 -8.13
CA LYS A 214 -24.89 -5.72 -9.01
C LYS A 214 -26.16 -5.15 -8.36
N LEU A 215 -26.34 -5.39 -7.07
CA LEU A 215 -27.44 -4.84 -6.28
C LEU A 215 -27.24 -3.35 -5.91
N LYS A 216 -26.13 -2.73 -6.30
CA LYS A 216 -25.73 -1.34 -5.97
C LYS A 216 -25.68 -1.08 -4.46
N ILE A 217 -25.45 -2.13 -3.66
CA ILE A 217 -25.24 -2.04 -2.21
C ILE A 217 -23.78 -1.69 -1.93
N GLN A 218 -22.84 -2.42 -2.55
CA GLN A 218 -21.42 -2.09 -2.57
C GLN A 218 -21.06 -1.25 -3.79
N LYS A 219 -20.08 -0.39 -3.67
CA LYS A 219 -19.59 0.49 -4.74
C LYS A 219 -18.09 0.36 -4.92
N CYS A 220 -17.65 0.49 -6.16
CA CYS A 220 -16.25 0.68 -6.50
C CYS A 220 -16.13 1.90 -7.42
N LEU A 221 -15.42 2.92 -6.95
CA LEU A 221 -15.25 4.21 -7.65
C LEU A 221 -13.79 4.41 -8.01
N ILE A 222 -13.51 4.89 -9.23
CA ILE A 222 -12.14 5.13 -9.68
C ILE A 222 -11.80 6.59 -9.41
N TYR A 223 -10.92 6.84 -8.45
CA TYR A 223 -10.43 8.18 -8.14
C TYR A 223 -8.89 8.28 -8.13
N GLY A 224 -8.19 7.21 -8.50
CA GLY A 224 -6.74 7.18 -8.57
C GLY A 224 -6.06 6.94 -7.22
N ALA A 225 -4.74 7.05 -7.19
CA ALA A 225 -3.92 6.79 -6.01
C ALA A 225 -3.86 8.03 -5.11
N ILE A 226 -4.63 8.04 -4.04
CA ILE A 226 -4.77 9.19 -3.14
C ILE A 226 -3.45 9.53 -2.45
N GLY A 227 -2.67 8.51 -2.03
CA GLY A 227 -1.37 8.73 -1.41
C GLY A 227 -0.35 9.47 -2.27
N LEU A 228 -0.58 9.56 -3.59
CA LEU A 228 0.27 10.33 -4.50
C LEU A 228 -0.15 11.82 -4.60
N GLU A 229 -1.31 12.19 -4.09
CA GLU A 229 -1.79 13.58 -4.14
C GLU A 229 -0.88 14.50 -3.34
N GLN A 230 -0.47 14.08 -2.14
CA GLN A 230 0.47 14.81 -1.30
C GLN A 230 1.86 14.84 -1.96
N MET A 231 2.34 13.71 -2.47
CA MET A 231 3.63 13.61 -3.12
C MET A 231 3.74 14.52 -4.34
N LEU A 232 2.63 14.78 -5.07
CA LEU A 232 2.60 15.78 -6.13
C LEU A 232 2.70 17.22 -5.61
N GLN A 233 2.15 17.49 -4.41
CA GLN A 233 2.27 18.80 -3.76
C GLN A 233 3.68 19.02 -3.22
N ASP A 234 4.33 17.96 -2.76
CA ASP A 234 5.71 17.97 -2.25
C ASP A 234 6.76 18.14 -3.37
N ARG A 235 6.31 18.23 -4.64
CA ARG A 235 7.22 18.47 -5.74
C ARG A 235 8.04 19.71 -5.47
N VAL A 236 9.32 19.50 -5.18
CA VAL A 236 10.27 20.57 -4.95
C VAL A 236 10.41 21.36 -6.24
N THR A 237 9.86 22.57 -6.24
CA THR A 237 9.99 23.51 -7.37
C THR A 237 11.30 24.27 -7.31
N ASP A 238 12.08 24.08 -6.23
CA ASP A 238 13.35 24.75 -6.03
C ASP A 238 14.46 24.14 -6.90
N SER A 239 14.72 24.84 -7.98
CA SER A 239 15.88 24.65 -8.87
C SER A 239 17.22 25.02 -8.23
N ASN A 240 17.30 25.26 -6.93
CA ASN A 240 18.55 25.46 -6.20
C ASN A 240 19.24 24.11 -5.93
N ASN A 241 19.48 23.36 -7.01
CA ASN A 241 20.30 22.17 -6.98
C ASN A 241 21.78 22.56 -6.83
N ASN A 242 22.21 23.00 -5.63
CA ASN A 242 23.62 23.12 -5.25
C ASN A 242 24.27 21.73 -5.05
N SER A 243 23.78 20.71 -5.75
CA SER A 243 24.36 19.37 -5.68
C SER A 243 25.71 19.36 -6.39
N THR A 244 26.75 18.93 -5.69
CA THR A 244 28.07 18.67 -6.28
C THR A 244 28.09 17.42 -7.15
N PHE A 245 27.06 16.60 -7.08
CA PHE A 245 26.93 15.36 -7.87
C PHE A 245 26.23 15.63 -9.20
N ARG A 246 26.79 15.01 -10.26
CA ARG A 246 26.25 15.08 -11.63
C ARG A 246 24.90 14.40 -11.76
N LYS A 247 24.72 13.27 -11.04
CA LYS A 247 23.49 12.44 -11.01
C LYS A 247 23.23 11.91 -9.61
N LYS A 248 21.95 11.63 -9.35
CA LYS A 248 21.48 10.97 -8.13
C LYS A 248 20.71 9.71 -8.50
N VAL A 249 21.10 8.58 -7.97
CA VAL A 249 20.47 7.26 -8.22
C VAL A 249 19.82 6.77 -6.94
N LEU A 250 18.53 6.49 -7.00
CA LEU A 250 17.80 5.88 -5.89
C LEU A 250 17.78 4.35 -6.07
N TRP A 251 18.19 3.60 -5.06
CA TRP A 251 18.11 2.15 -5.06
C TRP A 251 17.25 1.65 -3.90
N THR A 252 16.15 0.94 -4.23
CA THR A 252 15.15 0.50 -3.27
C THR A 252 14.97 -1.02 -3.31
N PRO A 253 15.87 -1.78 -2.67
CA PRO A 253 15.74 -3.24 -2.59
C PRO A 253 14.59 -3.64 -1.67
N ARG A 254 13.92 -4.75 -2.04
CA ARG A 254 12.82 -5.32 -1.28
C ARG A 254 13.31 -6.05 -0.01
N TRP A 255 12.39 -6.29 0.92
CA TRP A 255 12.68 -6.81 2.26
C TRP A 255 12.91 -8.32 2.35
N SER A 256 12.48 -9.12 1.38
CA SER A 256 12.57 -10.59 1.41
C SER A 256 13.08 -11.14 0.08
N THR A 257 14.00 -12.07 0.15
CA THR A 257 14.51 -12.84 -0.99
C THR A 257 13.57 -13.95 -1.41
N ASP A 258 12.59 -14.32 -0.55
CA ASP A 258 11.57 -15.31 -0.88
C ASP A 258 10.82 -14.90 -2.16
N PRO A 259 10.93 -15.71 -3.23
CA PRO A 259 10.34 -15.38 -4.51
C PRO A 259 8.81 -15.30 -4.48
N TYR A 260 8.16 -15.98 -3.56
CA TYR A 260 6.70 -15.94 -3.41
C TYR A 260 6.22 -14.70 -2.65
N ILE A 261 7.08 -14.09 -1.85
CA ILE A 261 6.77 -12.89 -1.05
C ILE A 261 7.26 -11.63 -1.77
N GLY A 262 8.30 -11.73 -2.60
CA GLY A 262 8.78 -10.55 -3.28
C GLY A 262 10.08 -10.67 -4.04
N GLY A 263 10.92 -11.66 -3.74
CA GLY A 263 12.11 -11.95 -4.49
C GLY A 263 13.09 -10.78 -4.57
N SER A 264 13.55 -10.26 -3.43
CA SER A 264 14.57 -9.20 -3.39
C SER A 264 15.81 -9.60 -4.17
N ASN A 265 16.31 -8.69 -4.98
CA ASN A 265 17.57 -8.83 -5.70
C ASN A 265 18.75 -8.18 -4.97
N PHE A 266 18.62 -7.86 -3.67
CA PHE A 266 19.69 -7.21 -2.90
C PHE A 266 21.03 -7.93 -3.04
N PHE A 267 21.09 -9.23 -2.72
CA PHE A 267 22.34 -9.98 -2.78
C PHE A 267 22.88 -10.15 -4.21
N LYS A 268 21.99 -10.19 -5.20
CA LYS A 268 22.37 -10.28 -6.61
C LYS A 268 23.06 -9.02 -7.13
N TYR A 269 22.62 -7.84 -6.69
CA TYR A 269 23.09 -6.57 -7.26
C TYR A 269 23.90 -5.70 -6.28
N LYS A 270 23.96 -6.04 -5.00
CA LYS A 270 24.68 -5.27 -3.99
C LYS A 270 26.11 -4.94 -4.42
N ASP A 271 26.90 -5.94 -4.75
CA ASP A 271 28.31 -5.75 -5.05
C ASP A 271 28.53 -5.00 -6.37
N VAL A 272 27.65 -5.18 -7.34
CA VAL A 272 27.65 -4.42 -8.60
C VAL A 272 27.36 -2.95 -8.34
N ILE A 273 26.31 -2.63 -7.57
CA ILE A 273 25.91 -1.26 -7.28
C ILE A 273 26.98 -0.54 -6.44
N LEU A 274 27.55 -1.21 -5.42
CA LEU A 274 28.66 -0.66 -4.65
C LEU A 274 29.91 -0.47 -5.52
N GLY A 275 30.16 -1.38 -6.48
CA GLY A 275 31.22 -1.25 -7.46
C GLY A 275 31.03 -0.07 -8.41
N LEU A 276 29.79 0.19 -8.83
CA LEU A 276 29.43 1.39 -9.61
C LEU A 276 29.64 2.67 -8.80
N ALA A 277 29.25 2.69 -7.52
CA ALA A 277 29.46 3.84 -6.65
C ALA A 277 30.94 4.17 -6.47
N ARG A 278 31.79 3.14 -6.28
CA ARG A 278 33.24 3.34 -6.19
C ARG A 278 33.85 3.93 -7.46
N LYS A 279 33.36 3.52 -8.64
CA LYS A 279 33.89 3.95 -9.94
C LYS A 279 33.39 5.34 -10.37
N ASN A 280 32.23 5.77 -9.90
CA ASN A 280 31.53 6.99 -10.33
C ASN A 280 31.33 7.93 -9.14
N LYS A 281 32.40 8.57 -8.67
CA LYS A 281 32.36 9.44 -7.50
C LYS A 281 31.57 10.75 -7.70
N ASP A 282 31.28 11.07 -8.95
CA ASP A 282 30.42 12.20 -9.36
C ASP A 282 28.92 11.85 -9.37
N ILE A 283 28.56 10.60 -9.02
CA ILE A 283 27.18 10.13 -8.91
C ILE A 283 26.88 9.80 -7.45
N LEU A 284 25.77 10.34 -6.91
CA LEU A 284 25.27 10.03 -5.58
C LEU A 284 24.35 8.81 -5.64
N PHE A 285 24.61 7.81 -4.80
CA PHE A 285 23.75 6.65 -4.61
C PHE A 285 22.96 6.78 -3.31
N ILE A 286 21.63 6.86 -3.41
CA ILE A 286 20.73 6.87 -2.26
C ILE A 286 20.19 5.45 -2.13
N LEU A 287 20.71 4.71 -1.14
CA LEU A 287 20.19 3.39 -0.80
C LEU A 287 19.07 3.54 0.21
N ARG A 288 17.85 3.19 -0.20
CA ARG A 288 16.68 3.17 0.66
C ARG A 288 16.15 1.74 0.79
N PRO A 289 16.64 0.96 1.77
CA PRO A 289 16.14 -0.39 2.01
C PRO A 289 14.70 -0.34 2.51
N HIS A 290 13.94 -1.38 2.19
CA HIS A 290 12.63 -1.54 2.83
C HIS A 290 12.81 -1.63 4.36
N PRO A 291 11.96 -1.00 5.20
CA PRO A 291 12.15 -0.96 6.67
C PRO A 291 12.35 -2.32 7.35
N LEU A 292 11.78 -3.38 6.78
CA LEU A 292 11.93 -4.74 7.31
C LEU A 292 13.11 -5.53 6.72
N MET A 293 13.92 -4.93 5.83
CA MET A 293 14.90 -5.69 5.02
C MET A 293 15.98 -6.32 5.88
N PHE A 294 16.68 -5.53 6.64
CA PHE A 294 17.81 -6.04 7.44
C PHE A 294 17.35 -6.97 8.56
N ASP A 295 16.26 -6.63 9.25
CA ASP A 295 15.68 -7.50 10.29
C ASP A 295 15.25 -8.85 9.71
N ASN A 296 14.68 -8.85 8.51
CA ASN A 296 14.31 -10.09 7.83
C ASN A 296 15.52 -10.90 7.43
N PHE A 297 16.55 -10.28 6.86
CA PHE A 297 17.79 -10.99 6.46
C PHE A 297 18.52 -11.62 7.65
N VAL A 298 18.51 -10.96 8.81
CA VAL A 298 19.03 -11.54 10.05
C VAL A 298 18.15 -12.71 10.49
N LYS A 299 16.85 -12.54 10.51
CA LYS A 299 15.89 -13.59 10.92
C LYS A 299 15.95 -14.83 10.03
N THR A 300 16.20 -14.66 8.72
CA THR A 300 16.33 -15.76 7.75
C THR A 300 17.77 -16.28 7.64
N SER A 301 18.69 -15.75 8.44
CA SER A 301 20.13 -16.11 8.43
C SER A 301 20.83 -15.85 7.09
N GLU A 302 20.32 -14.90 6.30
CA GLU A 302 20.95 -14.43 5.07
C GLU A 302 22.04 -13.39 5.33
N MET A 303 21.96 -12.70 6.48
CA MET A 303 22.99 -11.85 7.06
C MET A 303 23.05 -12.06 8.57
N THR A 304 24.23 -11.88 9.15
CA THR A 304 24.41 -11.73 10.59
C THR A 304 24.20 -10.27 11.01
N GLU A 305 23.92 -10.00 12.28
CA GLU A 305 23.86 -8.64 12.81
C GLU A 305 25.18 -7.88 12.57
N THR A 306 26.31 -8.56 12.69
CA THR A 306 27.65 -7.98 12.41
C THR A 306 27.77 -7.53 10.96
N GLU A 307 27.38 -8.37 10.01
CA GLU A 307 27.40 -8.01 8.57
C GLU A 307 26.48 -6.82 8.25
N VAL A 308 25.32 -6.73 8.91
CA VAL A 308 24.45 -5.55 8.76
C VAL A 308 25.13 -4.28 9.29
N ILE A 309 25.77 -4.35 10.46
CA ILE A 309 26.50 -3.21 11.05
C ILE A 309 27.65 -2.79 10.13
N GLU A 310 28.43 -3.75 9.66
CA GLU A 310 29.57 -3.48 8.74
C GLU A 310 29.09 -2.86 7.42
N PHE A 311 27.99 -3.37 6.84
CA PHE A 311 27.41 -2.81 5.62
C PHE A 311 26.92 -1.37 5.83
N LYS A 312 26.21 -1.09 6.93
CA LYS A 312 25.77 0.27 7.27
C LYS A 312 26.94 1.21 7.51
N LYS A 313 28.00 0.73 8.18
CA LYS A 313 29.24 1.48 8.38
C LYS A 313 29.90 1.82 7.04
N TYR A 314 30.05 0.83 6.15
CA TYR A 314 30.59 1.05 4.81
C TYR A 314 29.81 2.12 4.05
N CYS A 315 28.47 2.07 4.06
CA CYS A 315 27.66 3.08 3.40
C CYS A 315 27.88 4.50 3.96
N LYS A 316 28.13 4.63 5.26
CA LYS A 316 28.42 5.93 5.91
C LYS A 316 29.82 6.48 5.61
N GLU A 317 30.78 5.61 5.38
CA GLU A 317 32.17 5.99 5.10
C GLU A 317 32.38 6.41 3.63
N GLU A 318 31.52 5.96 2.73
CA GLU A 318 31.58 6.31 1.31
C GLU A 318 30.96 7.70 1.05
N SER A 319 31.75 8.61 0.46
CA SER A 319 31.36 10.01 0.25
C SER A 319 30.18 10.23 -0.70
N ASN A 320 29.86 9.24 -1.52
CA ASN A 320 28.79 9.28 -2.53
C ASN A 320 27.74 8.18 -2.34
N ILE A 321 27.59 7.67 -1.10
CA ILE A 321 26.49 6.78 -0.72
C ILE A 321 25.75 7.37 0.47
N ILE A 322 24.43 7.45 0.38
CA ILE A 322 23.54 7.78 1.50
C ILE A 322 22.71 6.54 1.80
N LEU A 323 22.77 6.05 3.04
CA LEU A 323 21.81 5.08 3.55
C LEU A 323 20.63 5.84 4.13
N ASP A 324 19.51 5.81 3.41
CA ASP A 324 18.30 6.53 3.78
C ASP A 324 17.32 5.56 4.49
N GLU A 325 17.12 5.79 5.78
CA GLU A 325 16.21 5.05 6.65
C GLU A 325 15.10 5.98 7.21
N GLU A 326 14.89 7.15 6.58
CA GLU A 326 13.88 8.11 7.02
C GLU A 326 12.46 7.61 6.73
N LYS A 327 11.47 8.12 7.45
CA LYS A 327 10.06 7.75 7.25
C LYS A 327 9.50 8.34 5.96
N GLU A 328 9.80 9.59 5.71
CA GLU A 328 9.41 10.32 4.50
C GLU A 328 10.38 10.00 3.35
N TYR A 329 9.85 9.91 2.13
CA TYR A 329 10.64 9.52 0.94
C TYR A 329 10.27 10.30 -0.33
N SER A 330 9.33 11.21 -0.25
CA SER A 330 8.90 12.03 -1.39
C SER A 330 10.05 12.84 -1.96
N LYS A 331 10.89 13.39 -1.08
CA LYS A 331 12.06 14.19 -1.44
C LYS A 331 13.05 13.40 -2.32
N GLU A 332 13.41 12.18 -1.90
CA GLU A 332 14.37 11.33 -2.62
C GLU A 332 13.85 10.96 -4.01
N PHE A 333 12.53 10.80 -4.16
CA PHE A 333 11.92 10.57 -5.48
C PHE A 333 12.08 11.77 -6.40
N TRP A 334 11.81 12.98 -5.90
CA TRP A 334 11.94 14.19 -6.69
C TRP A 334 13.38 14.58 -6.97
N GLU A 335 14.30 14.26 -6.06
CA GLU A 335 15.72 14.59 -6.21
C GLU A 335 16.52 13.58 -7.04
N SER A 336 16.14 12.29 -7.06
CA SER A 336 16.84 11.29 -7.86
C SER A 336 16.63 11.49 -9.36
N ASP A 337 17.59 11.08 -10.18
CA ASP A 337 17.49 11.10 -11.65
C ASP A 337 16.85 9.84 -12.19
N PHE A 338 17.10 8.71 -11.56
CA PHE A 338 16.46 7.43 -11.88
C PHE A 338 16.43 6.47 -10.67
N LEU A 339 15.54 5.49 -10.77
CA LEU A 339 15.33 4.47 -9.75
C LEU A 339 15.88 3.11 -10.20
N ILE A 340 16.50 2.38 -9.27
CA ILE A 340 16.77 0.93 -9.37
C ILE A 340 15.89 0.25 -8.33
N THR A 341 15.03 -0.69 -8.73
CA THR A 341 14.08 -1.30 -7.79
C THR A 341 13.67 -2.71 -8.19
N ASP A 342 13.27 -3.47 -7.17
CA ASP A 342 12.55 -4.73 -7.31
C ASP A 342 11.04 -4.48 -7.48
N ILE A 343 10.24 -5.54 -7.58
CA ILE A 343 8.79 -5.44 -7.52
C ILE A 343 8.34 -4.96 -6.13
N SER A 344 7.85 -3.74 -6.04
CA SER A 344 7.43 -3.13 -4.77
C SER A 344 6.38 -2.04 -4.98
N GLY A 345 5.69 -1.64 -3.90
CA GLY A 345 4.74 -0.52 -3.93
C GLY A 345 5.39 0.83 -4.29
N ILE A 346 6.70 0.97 -4.12
CA ILE A 346 7.46 2.16 -4.51
C ILE A 346 7.48 2.36 -6.03
N LEU A 347 7.48 1.28 -6.81
CA LEU A 347 7.54 1.37 -8.28
C LEU A 347 6.42 2.26 -8.86
N PRO A 348 5.12 2.01 -8.62
CA PRO A 348 4.07 2.89 -9.13
C PRO A 348 4.09 4.29 -8.48
N GLU A 349 4.55 4.42 -7.24
CA GLU A 349 4.68 5.73 -6.60
C GLU A 349 5.78 6.57 -7.25
N TYR A 350 6.91 5.98 -7.62
CA TYR A 350 8.00 6.67 -8.31
C TYR A 350 7.61 7.15 -9.71
N PHE A 351 6.70 6.45 -10.39
CA PHE A 351 6.23 6.81 -11.74
C PHE A 351 5.67 8.23 -11.83
N ILE A 352 5.15 8.79 -10.72
CA ILE A 352 4.67 10.19 -10.68
C ILE A 352 5.75 11.21 -11.05
N THR A 353 7.03 10.86 -10.84
CA THR A 353 8.15 11.70 -11.17
C THR A 353 8.44 11.77 -12.67
N GLN A 354 7.90 10.87 -13.46
CA GLN A 354 8.16 10.64 -14.90
C GLN A 354 9.59 10.21 -15.21
N LYS A 355 10.41 9.92 -14.19
CA LYS A 355 11.82 9.57 -14.33
C LYS A 355 11.99 8.09 -14.69
N PRO A 356 13.13 7.71 -15.31
CA PRO A 356 13.38 6.33 -15.70
C PRO A 356 13.57 5.40 -14.51
N VAL A 357 13.24 4.13 -14.73
CA VAL A 357 13.35 3.05 -13.74
C VAL A 357 14.11 1.88 -14.35
N ILE A 358 15.14 1.40 -13.66
CA ILE A 358 15.74 0.09 -13.88
C ILE A 358 15.00 -0.91 -12.99
N TYR A 359 14.23 -1.79 -13.61
CA TYR A 359 13.43 -2.78 -12.92
C TYR A 359 14.17 -4.12 -12.84
N CYS A 360 14.43 -4.58 -11.63
CA CYS A 360 15.14 -5.81 -11.34
C CYS A 360 14.16 -6.98 -11.26
N HIS A 361 14.19 -7.87 -12.28
CA HIS A 361 13.35 -9.06 -12.28
C HIS A 361 13.77 -10.07 -11.22
N SER A 362 12.77 -10.63 -10.54
CA SER A 362 12.95 -11.79 -9.68
C SER A 362 13.30 -13.04 -10.52
N ASN A 363 13.98 -14.02 -9.90
CA ASN A 363 14.28 -15.30 -10.53
C ASN A 363 13.02 -16.15 -10.80
N VAL A 364 11.90 -15.85 -10.13
CA VAL A 364 10.60 -16.48 -10.38
C VAL A 364 9.69 -15.46 -11.08
N PRO A 365 9.09 -15.82 -12.23
CA PRO A 365 8.20 -14.91 -12.94
C PRO A 365 6.92 -14.67 -12.14
N PHE A 366 6.49 -13.41 -12.12
CA PHE A 366 5.19 -13.01 -11.57
C PHE A 366 4.14 -12.88 -12.67
N GLU A 367 2.90 -13.23 -12.34
CA GLU A 367 1.75 -12.80 -13.13
C GLU A 367 1.38 -11.37 -12.70
N TYR A 368 1.70 -10.40 -13.56
CA TYR A 368 1.44 -8.99 -13.29
C TYR A 368 -0.03 -8.62 -13.52
N THR A 369 -0.50 -7.62 -12.78
CA THR A 369 -1.77 -6.96 -13.10
C THR A 369 -1.64 -6.20 -14.43
N GLU A 370 -2.77 -5.87 -15.07
CA GLU A 370 -2.76 -5.21 -16.38
C GLU A 370 -1.97 -3.89 -16.35
N TYR A 371 -2.20 -3.06 -15.34
CA TYR A 371 -1.48 -1.80 -15.24
C TYR A 371 0.01 -1.99 -14.90
N ALA A 372 0.34 -2.98 -14.05
CA ALA A 372 1.73 -3.27 -13.71
C ALA A 372 2.53 -3.75 -14.93
N SER A 373 1.94 -4.61 -15.79
CA SER A 373 2.56 -5.00 -17.06
C SER A 373 2.89 -3.79 -17.92
N LYS A 374 1.92 -2.89 -18.11
CA LYS A 374 2.13 -1.67 -18.92
C LYS A 374 3.20 -0.75 -18.32
N MET A 375 3.25 -0.62 -16.99
CA MET A 375 4.29 0.17 -16.32
C MET A 375 5.68 -0.46 -16.52
N ILE A 376 5.81 -1.78 -16.29
CA ILE A 376 7.08 -2.50 -16.41
C ILE A 376 7.62 -2.43 -17.85
N GLU A 377 6.78 -2.51 -18.87
CA GLU A 377 7.18 -2.31 -20.28
C GLU A 377 7.87 -0.97 -20.53
N THR A 378 7.58 0.04 -19.72
CA THR A 378 8.23 1.36 -19.81
C THR A 378 9.50 1.47 -18.97
N CYS A 379 9.83 0.44 -18.17
CA CYS A 379 11.06 0.34 -17.40
C CYS A 379 12.20 -0.28 -18.22
N TYR A 380 13.43 -0.08 -17.76
CA TYR A 380 14.62 -0.76 -18.25
C TYR A 380 14.75 -2.07 -17.49
N GLU A 381 14.27 -3.13 -18.10
CA GLU A 381 14.17 -4.46 -17.48
C GLU A 381 15.54 -5.15 -17.40
N THR A 382 15.95 -5.54 -16.17
CA THR A 382 17.22 -6.22 -15.96
C THR A 382 17.03 -7.61 -15.36
N TYR A 383 17.71 -8.57 -15.96
CA TYR A 383 17.72 -9.97 -15.56
C TYR A 383 19.08 -10.41 -15.02
N ASN A 384 20.14 -9.62 -15.25
CA ASN A 384 21.51 -9.92 -14.86
C ASN A 384 22.33 -8.64 -14.66
N GLU A 385 23.55 -8.80 -14.15
CA GLU A 385 24.46 -7.68 -13.84
C GLU A 385 24.86 -6.85 -15.07
N LYS A 386 25.01 -7.49 -16.23
CA LYS A 386 25.39 -6.80 -17.47
C LYS A 386 24.30 -5.82 -17.91
N ASP A 387 23.04 -6.24 -17.82
CA ASP A 387 21.90 -5.37 -18.13
C ASP A 387 21.83 -4.18 -17.18
N LEU A 388 22.02 -4.42 -15.87
CA LEU A 388 22.05 -3.37 -14.87
C LEU A 388 23.13 -2.33 -15.16
N ILE A 389 24.37 -2.80 -15.41
CA ILE A 389 25.52 -1.93 -15.69
C ILE A 389 25.28 -1.13 -16.98
N LYS A 390 24.77 -1.77 -18.03
CA LYS A 390 24.44 -1.11 -19.30
C LYS A 390 23.44 0.02 -19.08
N TYR A 391 22.29 -0.27 -18.47
CA TYR A 391 21.24 0.72 -18.27
C TYR A 391 21.65 1.81 -17.29
N PHE A 392 22.45 1.48 -16.26
CA PHE A 392 23.02 2.48 -15.37
C PHE A 392 23.82 3.53 -16.14
N TYR A 393 24.75 3.13 -17.03
CA TYR A 393 25.54 4.07 -17.81
C TYR A 393 24.69 4.82 -18.85
N GLU A 394 23.77 4.15 -19.54
CA GLU A 394 22.88 4.80 -20.51
C GLU A 394 22.08 5.93 -19.84
N LEU A 395 21.47 5.67 -18.67
CA LEU A 395 20.68 6.65 -17.95
C LEU A 395 21.53 7.73 -17.27
N SER A 396 22.73 7.39 -16.79
CA SER A 396 23.69 8.37 -16.25
C SER A 396 24.15 9.36 -17.31
N ASP A 397 24.20 8.93 -18.58
CA ASP A 397 24.52 9.77 -19.73
C ASP A 397 23.28 10.49 -20.34
N GLY A 398 22.12 10.34 -19.70
CA GLY A 398 20.88 11.00 -20.13
C GLY A 398 20.16 10.32 -21.29
N LYS A 399 20.50 9.07 -21.62
CA LYS A 399 19.87 8.30 -22.71
C LYS A 399 18.61 7.57 -22.21
N ASP A 400 17.49 8.27 -22.16
CA ASP A 400 16.18 7.71 -21.79
C ASP A 400 15.27 7.54 -23.01
N ILE A 401 15.44 6.41 -23.72
CA ILE A 401 14.66 6.10 -24.93
C ILE A 401 13.21 5.69 -24.65
N LYS A 402 12.85 5.45 -23.38
CA LYS A 402 11.51 5.04 -22.98
C LYS A 402 10.66 6.19 -22.40
N ALA A 403 11.15 7.43 -22.42
CA ALA A 403 10.51 8.59 -21.79
C ALA A 403 9.08 8.83 -22.31
N ASP A 404 8.86 8.85 -23.63
CA ASP A 404 7.54 9.11 -24.22
C ASP A 404 6.54 8.02 -23.85
N ARG A 405 6.91 6.73 -23.98
CA ARG A 405 6.04 5.60 -23.58
C ARG A 405 5.68 5.64 -22.10
N ARG A 406 6.63 6.05 -21.26
CA ARG A 406 6.39 6.19 -19.81
C ARG A 406 5.43 7.34 -19.54
N LYS A 407 5.55 8.47 -20.24
CA LYS A 407 4.65 9.60 -20.13
C LYS A 407 3.22 9.21 -20.50
N ASP A 408 3.01 8.51 -21.61
CA ASP A 408 1.68 8.01 -22.02
C ASP A 408 1.07 7.09 -20.97
N CYS A 409 1.87 6.15 -20.43
CA CYS A 409 1.44 5.25 -19.37
C CYS A 409 1.02 6.03 -18.10
N ILE A 410 1.76 7.08 -17.74
CA ILE A 410 1.47 7.91 -16.58
C ILE A 410 0.17 8.71 -16.79
N GLU A 411 -0.05 9.29 -17.96
CA GLU A 411 -1.30 9.99 -18.28
C GLU A 411 -2.52 9.09 -18.14
N ASP A 412 -2.43 7.84 -18.59
CA ASP A 412 -3.52 6.86 -18.48
C ASP A 412 -3.91 6.56 -17.03
N TYR A 413 -2.92 6.41 -16.14
CA TYR A 413 -3.14 5.91 -14.78
C TYR A 413 -3.18 7.02 -13.71
N PHE A 414 -2.47 8.13 -13.89
CA PHE A 414 -2.29 9.16 -12.87
C PHE A 414 -3.01 10.48 -13.14
N SER A 415 -3.69 10.63 -14.29
CA SER A 415 -4.39 11.86 -14.66
C SER A 415 -5.42 12.35 -13.63
N LYS A 416 -5.94 11.46 -12.78
CA LYS A 416 -6.95 11.79 -11.77
C LYS A 416 -6.37 12.09 -10.38
N VAL A 417 -5.09 11.86 -10.15
CA VAL A 417 -4.47 11.93 -8.82
C VAL A 417 -4.66 13.30 -8.16
N HIS A 418 -4.57 14.40 -8.90
CA HIS A 418 -4.70 15.75 -8.36
C HIS A 418 -6.04 16.11 -7.69
N ARG A 419 -7.07 15.28 -7.85
CA ARG A 419 -8.43 15.52 -7.32
C ARG A 419 -9.03 14.32 -6.63
N SER A 420 -8.21 13.34 -6.29
CA SER A 420 -8.69 12.06 -5.74
C SER A 420 -9.41 12.26 -4.41
N SER A 421 -8.80 12.93 -3.45
CA SER A 421 -9.38 13.19 -2.13
C SER A 421 -10.66 14.04 -2.22
N GLN A 422 -10.65 15.13 -2.99
CA GLN A 422 -11.84 15.97 -3.17
C GLN A 422 -13.00 15.21 -3.83
N SER A 423 -12.69 14.31 -4.77
CA SER A 423 -13.71 13.48 -5.42
C SER A 423 -14.36 12.51 -4.44
N ILE A 424 -13.58 11.93 -3.52
CA ILE A 424 -14.08 11.05 -2.44
C ILE A 424 -15.00 11.83 -1.50
N VAL A 425 -14.54 12.99 -1.01
CA VAL A 425 -15.32 13.86 -0.12
C VAL A 425 -16.66 14.21 -0.77
N ASN A 426 -16.66 14.64 -2.03
CA ASN A 426 -17.89 14.97 -2.74
C ASN A 426 -18.79 13.75 -2.99
N ALA A 427 -18.22 12.56 -3.21
CA ALA A 427 -19.00 11.35 -3.43
C ALA A 427 -19.75 10.89 -2.16
N LEU A 428 -19.08 10.99 -0.99
CA LEU A 428 -19.66 10.56 0.29
C LEU A 428 -20.72 11.52 0.84
N ALA A 429 -20.76 12.79 0.39
CA ALA A 429 -21.79 13.76 0.74
C ALA A 429 -23.06 13.66 -0.12
N ARG A 430 -23.10 12.77 -1.12
CA ARG A 430 -24.27 12.57 -1.98
C ARG A 430 -25.12 11.43 -1.46
N LYS A 431 -26.44 11.47 -1.75
CA LYS A 431 -27.31 10.31 -1.49
C LYS A 431 -26.75 9.06 -2.13
N ILE A 432 -26.73 7.98 -1.37
CA ILE A 432 -26.02 6.74 -1.69
C ILE A 432 -26.96 5.56 -1.90
#